data_d4b0151172c193237cb3a5803a20828e
#
_entry.id   d4b0151172c193237cb3a5803a20828e
#
_cell.length_a   1.000
_cell.length_b   1.000
_cell.length_c   1.000
_cell.angle_alpha   90.00
_cell.angle_beta   90.00
_cell.angle_gamma   90.00
#
_symmetry.space_group_name_H-M   'P 1'
#
loop_
_entity.id
_entity.type
_entity.pdbx_description
1 polymer ?
#
loop_
_entity_poly.entity_id
_entity_poly.type
_entity_poly.pdbx_seq_one_letter_code
_entity_poly.pdbx_strand_id
1 'polypeptide(L)'
;MNKLAKFKSSLRSDHPLFRKLKNDAPEWWCKVLQFEDTYIDIRKDNTINIYYEGASLAKIEWVKGSVRATCHPKYLYGDKSQAYYKNGIAIYQHCEEELMKLGTEECCLLRNAQMFYSDKEGKEVGDAEQKSEKKLQGEIVCRAKTLYIDSEFAHQYEVGCRHTIRIDLVRVMGNKIQFVELKRIQDNRLLHEENSAVTPEIITQIEEYHNFLKSNKDDILAYYKELITIKHALGLQTTLADIEMLEIDTNPYLEIHNLYTHINPQREARIAKIKAMLDKHNVKYGIQ
;
A
#
# COMPACT_ATOMS: atom_id res chain seq x y z
N MET A 1 13.07 -1.82 -26.98
CA MET A 1 13.26 -1.90 -25.52
C MET A 1 13.08 -0.50 -24.96
N ASN A 2 11.96 -0.23 -24.30
CA ASN A 2 11.76 1.04 -23.59
C ASN A 2 12.79 1.11 -22.46
N LYS A 3 13.59 2.16 -22.42
CA LYS A 3 14.53 2.39 -21.31
C LYS A 3 13.72 2.55 -20.04
N LEU A 4 13.89 1.63 -19.09
CA LEU A 4 13.41 1.78 -17.72
C LEU A 4 13.93 3.11 -17.17
N ALA A 5 13.03 4.00 -16.77
CA ALA A 5 13.44 5.23 -16.12
C ALA A 5 14.13 4.89 -14.79
N LYS A 6 15.24 5.57 -14.54
CA LYS A 6 15.97 5.42 -13.28
C LYS A 6 15.04 5.79 -12.11
N PHE A 7 15.00 4.97 -11.06
CA PHE A 7 14.27 5.31 -9.83
C PHE A 7 14.81 6.61 -9.25
N LYS A 8 13.91 7.51 -8.88
CA LYS A 8 14.25 8.78 -8.25
C LYS A 8 13.35 9.03 -7.06
N SER A 9 13.96 9.47 -5.96
CA SER A 9 13.26 9.91 -4.76
C SER A 9 13.77 11.29 -4.35
N SER A 10 12.90 12.14 -3.84
CA SER A 10 13.24 13.40 -3.16
C SER A 10 13.14 13.28 -1.65
N LEU A 11 12.93 12.06 -1.13
CA LEU A 11 12.78 11.80 0.30
C LEU A 11 14.04 12.20 1.07
N ARG A 12 13.86 12.97 2.15
CA ARG A 12 14.95 13.43 3.01
C ARG A 12 14.49 13.55 4.46
N SER A 13 15.23 12.99 5.38
CA SER A 13 14.95 13.03 6.83
C SER A 13 15.02 14.45 7.42
N ASP A 14 15.80 15.35 6.79
CA ASP A 14 15.89 16.76 7.17
C ASP A 14 14.76 17.64 6.61
N HIS A 15 13.78 17.06 5.89
CA HIS A 15 12.67 17.83 5.35
C HIS A 15 11.84 18.50 6.47
N PRO A 16 11.38 19.76 6.28
CA PRO A 16 10.67 20.52 7.33
C PRO A 16 9.45 19.79 7.90
N LEU A 17 8.72 19.01 7.10
CA LEU A 17 7.60 18.19 7.56
C LEU A 17 8.03 17.25 8.69
N PHE A 18 9.05 16.44 8.44
CA PHE A 18 9.47 15.41 9.40
C PHE A 18 10.10 16.02 10.64
N ARG A 19 10.87 17.11 10.48
CA ARG A 19 11.41 17.86 11.63
C ARG A 19 10.31 18.44 12.51
N LYS A 20 9.25 19.01 11.91
CA LYS A 20 8.10 19.57 12.64
C LYS A 20 7.34 18.48 13.38
N LEU A 21 7.02 17.36 12.71
CA LEU A 21 6.32 16.24 13.31
C LEU A 21 7.11 15.56 14.43
N LYS A 22 8.45 15.55 14.34
CA LYS A 22 9.32 15.00 15.39
C LYS A 22 9.41 15.89 16.62
N ASN A 23 9.58 17.21 16.44
CA ASN A 23 10.00 18.11 17.52
C ASN A 23 8.84 18.92 18.12
N ASP A 24 7.80 19.17 17.35
CA ASP A 24 6.66 20.02 17.73
C ASP A 24 5.43 19.61 16.89
N ALA A 25 5.02 18.36 17.11
CA ALA A 25 3.90 17.76 16.39
C ALA A 25 2.56 18.42 16.77
N PRO A 26 1.66 18.65 15.82
CA PRO A 26 0.30 19.06 16.16
C PRO A 26 -0.43 17.93 16.89
N GLU A 27 -1.39 18.28 17.75
CA GLU A 27 -2.12 17.33 18.58
C GLU A 27 -2.80 16.22 17.78
N TRP A 28 -3.39 16.56 16.63
CA TRP A 28 -4.02 15.56 15.76
C TRP A 28 -3.04 14.49 15.24
N TRP A 29 -1.73 14.81 15.10
CA TRP A 29 -0.73 13.83 14.74
C TRP A 29 -0.54 12.80 15.86
N CYS A 30 -0.53 13.25 17.12
CA CYS A 30 -0.47 12.33 18.25
C CYS A 30 -1.69 11.38 18.29
N LYS A 31 -2.87 11.89 17.92
CA LYS A 31 -4.07 11.03 17.79
C LYS A 31 -3.92 9.99 16.69
N VAL A 32 -3.35 10.37 15.54
CA VAL A 32 -3.06 9.42 14.44
C VAL A 32 -2.12 8.30 14.90
N LEU A 33 -1.05 8.63 15.63
CA LEU A 33 -0.10 7.64 16.12
C LEU A 33 -0.70 6.68 17.16
N GLN A 34 -1.69 7.14 17.94
CA GLN A 34 -2.37 6.35 18.98
C GLN A 34 -3.49 5.46 18.42
N PHE A 35 -4.02 5.76 17.25
CA PHE A 35 -5.13 5.01 16.69
C PHE A 35 -4.64 3.75 15.96
N GLU A 36 -4.92 2.59 16.55
CA GLU A 36 -4.33 1.32 16.12
C GLU A 36 -4.82 0.83 14.76
N ASP A 37 -6.01 1.21 14.31
CA ASP A 37 -6.60 0.73 13.07
C ASP A 37 -6.10 1.47 11.81
N THR A 38 -5.24 2.49 11.99
CA THR A 38 -4.59 3.16 10.86
C THR A 38 -3.15 2.70 10.67
N TYR A 39 -2.66 2.80 9.45
CA TYR A 39 -1.23 2.70 9.15
C TYR A 39 -0.73 3.92 8.36
N ILE A 40 0.57 4.14 8.40
CA ILE A 40 1.21 5.36 7.93
C ILE A 40 2.28 5.01 6.92
N ASP A 41 2.15 5.56 5.71
CA ASP A 41 3.16 5.47 4.67
C ASP A 41 3.83 6.81 4.40
N ILE A 42 5.15 6.80 4.36
CA ILE A 42 5.98 7.93 3.99
C ILE A 42 6.28 7.82 2.50
N ARG A 43 6.01 8.87 1.75
CA ARG A 43 6.13 8.87 0.30
C ARG A 43 7.42 9.53 -0.18
N LYS A 44 7.90 9.10 -1.35
CA LYS A 44 9.15 9.56 -1.98
C LYS A 44 9.22 11.07 -2.27
N ASP A 45 8.11 11.78 -2.17
CA ASP A 45 7.97 13.23 -2.36
C ASP A 45 7.88 14.02 -1.03
N ASN A 46 8.31 13.41 0.08
CA ASN A 46 8.23 13.97 1.43
C ASN A 46 6.81 14.25 1.90
N THR A 47 5.86 13.43 1.51
CA THR A 47 4.49 13.47 2.04
C THR A 47 4.21 12.21 2.85
N ILE A 48 3.15 12.23 3.65
CA ILE A 48 2.69 11.10 4.44
C ILE A 48 1.24 10.80 4.06
N ASN A 49 0.92 9.53 3.87
CA ASN A 49 -0.46 9.08 3.74
C ASN A 49 -0.88 8.28 4.98
N ILE A 50 -2.08 8.54 5.46
CA ILE A 50 -2.73 7.78 6.53
C ILE A 50 -3.79 6.91 5.89
N TYR A 51 -3.77 5.63 6.23
CA TYR A 51 -4.71 4.65 5.71
C TYR A 51 -5.53 4.02 6.83
N TYR A 52 -6.77 3.68 6.51
CA TYR A 52 -7.68 2.89 7.33
C TYR A 52 -8.38 1.86 6.45
N GLU A 53 -8.30 0.58 6.78
CA GLU A 53 -8.86 -0.53 5.97
C GLU A 53 -8.53 -0.44 4.47
N GLY A 54 -7.33 0.04 4.11
CA GLY A 54 -6.91 0.27 2.73
C GLY A 54 -7.40 1.59 2.10
N ALA A 55 -8.25 2.36 2.78
CA ALA A 55 -8.66 3.69 2.36
C ALA A 55 -7.60 4.74 2.71
N SER A 56 -7.16 5.55 1.74
CA SER A 56 -6.30 6.71 2.00
C SER A 56 -7.12 7.82 2.65
N LEU A 57 -7.16 7.85 3.99
CA LEU A 57 -7.96 8.81 4.77
C LEU A 57 -7.45 10.24 4.61
N ALA A 58 -6.14 10.42 4.73
CA ALA A 58 -5.54 11.74 4.70
C ALA A 58 -4.14 11.71 4.09
N LYS A 59 -3.78 12.83 3.45
CA LYS A 59 -2.43 13.17 3.01
C LYS A 59 -1.90 14.30 3.89
N ILE A 60 -0.69 14.14 4.38
CA ILE A 60 0.01 15.15 5.17
C ILE A 60 1.17 15.70 4.36
N GLU A 61 1.30 17.00 4.32
CA GLU A 61 2.32 17.70 3.55
C GLU A 61 2.78 19.00 4.23
N TRP A 62 3.94 19.50 3.81
CA TRP A 62 4.47 20.80 4.23
C TRP A 62 4.06 21.86 3.22
N VAL A 63 3.20 22.79 3.64
CA VAL A 63 2.67 23.85 2.77
C VAL A 63 2.83 25.21 3.43
N LYS A 64 3.52 26.13 2.75
CA LYS A 64 3.67 27.54 3.20
C LYS A 64 4.13 27.69 4.67
N GLY A 65 5.09 26.85 5.09
CA GLY A 65 5.67 26.93 6.43
C GLY A 65 4.87 26.21 7.53
N SER A 66 3.87 25.40 7.19
CA SER A 66 3.07 24.66 8.16
C SER A 66 2.78 23.22 7.69
N VAL A 67 2.53 22.33 8.66
CA VAL A 67 2.01 20.99 8.41
C VAL A 67 0.53 21.09 8.09
N ARG A 68 0.10 20.45 7.02
CA ARG A 68 -1.31 20.38 6.60
C ARG A 68 -1.73 18.95 6.41
N ALA A 69 -2.95 18.64 6.85
CA ALA A 69 -3.60 17.38 6.54
C ALA A 69 -4.81 17.65 5.63
N THR A 70 -4.87 16.93 4.51
CA THR A 70 -5.99 17.02 3.56
C THR A 70 -6.52 15.64 3.23
N CYS A 71 -7.81 15.55 2.95
CA CYS A 71 -8.46 14.31 2.58
C CYS A 71 -9.33 14.48 1.33
N HIS A 72 -9.66 13.35 0.71
CA HIS A 72 -10.65 13.33 -0.36
C HIS A 72 -12.03 13.69 0.19
N PRO A 73 -12.79 14.60 -0.45
CA PRO A 73 -14.06 15.13 0.08
C PRO A 73 -15.10 14.04 0.39
N LYS A 74 -15.07 12.89 -0.30
CA LYS A 74 -15.95 11.76 0.01
C LYS A 74 -15.86 11.28 1.47
N TYR A 75 -14.69 11.40 2.10
CA TYR A 75 -14.50 10.98 3.49
C TYR A 75 -15.03 11.99 4.50
N LEU A 76 -15.16 13.27 4.15
CA LEU A 76 -15.79 14.29 5.01
C LEU A 76 -17.31 14.34 4.83
N TYR A 77 -17.78 14.27 3.59
CA TYR A 77 -19.14 14.65 3.23
C TYR A 77 -20.01 13.51 2.69
N GLY A 78 -19.46 12.32 2.54
CA GLY A 78 -20.19 11.18 1.96
C GLY A 78 -20.73 11.50 0.55
N ASP A 79 -21.99 11.17 0.30
CA ASP A 79 -22.64 11.41 -1.01
C ASP A 79 -22.73 12.88 -1.43
N LYS A 80 -22.63 13.81 -0.46
CA LYS A 80 -22.60 15.27 -0.71
C LYS A 80 -21.27 15.72 -1.27
N SER A 81 -20.27 14.86 -1.32
CA SER A 81 -18.91 15.19 -1.75
C SER A 81 -18.83 15.72 -3.19
N GLN A 82 -19.81 15.41 -4.05
CA GLN A 82 -19.84 15.86 -5.45
C GLN A 82 -19.76 17.40 -5.61
N ALA A 83 -20.22 18.14 -4.62
CA ALA A 83 -20.10 19.61 -4.60
C ALA A 83 -18.62 20.10 -4.57
N TYR A 84 -17.70 19.23 -4.18
CA TYR A 84 -16.27 19.52 -4.07
C TYR A 84 -15.45 18.96 -5.25
N TYR A 85 -16.10 18.76 -6.38
CA TYR A 85 -15.43 18.37 -7.62
C TYR A 85 -15.43 19.51 -8.62
N LYS A 86 -14.28 19.71 -9.28
CA LYS A 86 -14.14 20.64 -10.39
C LYS A 86 -13.67 19.88 -11.63
N ASN A 87 -14.48 19.93 -12.70
CA ASN A 87 -14.20 19.17 -13.93
C ASN A 87 -13.94 17.67 -13.67
N GLY A 88 -14.69 17.06 -12.75
CA GLY A 88 -14.52 15.65 -12.38
C GLY A 88 -13.31 15.34 -11.47
N ILE A 89 -12.54 16.36 -11.08
CA ILE A 89 -11.39 16.22 -10.20
C ILE A 89 -11.77 16.66 -8.78
N ALA A 90 -11.52 15.78 -7.79
CA ALA A 90 -11.78 16.09 -6.39
C ALA A 90 -10.90 17.26 -5.89
N ILE A 91 -11.52 18.20 -5.18
CA ILE A 91 -10.81 19.25 -4.46
C ILE A 91 -10.60 18.77 -3.04
N TYR A 92 -9.36 18.42 -2.70
CA TYR A 92 -9.00 17.94 -1.37
C TYR A 92 -9.29 19.00 -0.31
N GLN A 93 -9.81 18.55 0.83
CA GLN A 93 -10.30 19.39 1.91
C GLN A 93 -9.39 19.21 3.15
N HIS A 94 -9.23 20.26 3.94
CA HIS A 94 -8.58 20.20 5.23
C HIS A 94 -9.33 19.23 6.16
N CYS A 95 -8.60 18.42 6.92
CA CYS A 95 -9.18 17.37 7.77
C CYS A 95 -8.53 17.24 9.15
N GLU A 96 -7.75 18.22 9.57
CA GLU A 96 -7.05 18.20 10.86
C GLU A 96 -8.04 18.05 12.04
N GLU A 97 -9.19 18.74 12.00
CA GLU A 97 -10.24 18.62 13.03
C GLU A 97 -10.87 17.22 13.09
N GLU A 98 -11.03 16.58 11.93
CA GLU A 98 -11.54 15.21 11.89
C GLU A 98 -10.50 14.19 12.36
N LEU A 99 -9.21 14.43 12.11
CA LEU A 99 -8.14 13.60 12.67
C LEU A 99 -8.07 13.66 14.20
N MET A 100 -8.50 14.77 14.82
CA MET A 100 -8.67 14.86 16.29
C MET A 100 -9.75 13.93 16.83
N LYS A 101 -10.73 13.54 16.02
CA LYS A 101 -11.84 12.68 16.38
C LYS A 101 -11.57 11.20 16.10
N LEU A 102 -10.37 10.81 15.66
CA LEU A 102 -10.03 9.41 15.41
C LEU A 102 -10.32 8.56 16.67
N GLY A 103 -10.99 7.44 16.46
CA GLY A 103 -11.41 6.53 17.54
C GLY A 103 -12.74 6.90 18.20
N THR A 104 -13.44 7.94 17.74
CA THR A 104 -14.79 8.29 18.21
C THR A 104 -15.84 8.04 17.11
N GLU A 105 -17.10 7.86 17.50
CA GLU A 105 -18.23 7.70 16.58
C GLU A 105 -18.49 8.96 15.74
N GLU A 106 -18.01 10.12 16.18
CA GLU A 106 -18.18 11.40 15.49
C GLU A 106 -17.24 11.55 14.29
N CYS A 107 -16.19 10.73 14.18
CA CYS A 107 -15.20 10.82 13.11
C CYS A 107 -15.81 10.50 11.74
N CYS A 108 -16.05 11.52 10.93
CA CYS A 108 -16.60 11.37 9.58
C CYS A 108 -15.66 10.57 8.67
N LEU A 109 -14.33 10.71 8.83
CA LEU A 109 -13.35 10.01 8.00
C LEU A 109 -13.52 8.50 8.11
N LEU A 110 -13.64 7.95 9.34
CA LEU A 110 -13.79 6.51 9.56
C LEU A 110 -15.15 6.02 9.07
N ARG A 111 -16.23 6.69 9.49
CA ARG A 111 -17.60 6.32 9.11
C ARG A 111 -17.78 6.28 7.60
N ASN A 112 -17.32 7.30 6.87
CA ASN A 112 -17.47 7.35 5.44
C ASN A 112 -16.50 6.37 4.74
N ALA A 113 -15.30 6.14 5.26
CA ALA A 113 -14.40 5.11 4.73
C ALA A 113 -15.06 3.73 4.79
N GLN A 114 -15.63 3.35 5.91
CA GLN A 114 -16.37 2.08 6.06
C GLN A 114 -17.52 1.98 5.06
N MET A 115 -18.31 3.05 4.89
CA MET A 115 -19.43 3.08 3.95
C MET A 115 -19.00 2.87 2.49
N PHE A 116 -17.85 3.42 2.07
CA PHE A 116 -17.35 3.28 0.70
C PHE A 116 -16.70 1.91 0.42
N TYR A 117 -16.30 1.18 1.46
CA TYR A 117 -15.72 -0.16 1.36
C TYR A 117 -16.68 -1.27 1.83
N SER A 118 -17.86 -0.93 2.39
CA SER A 118 -18.99 -1.82 2.48
C SER A 118 -19.59 -1.98 1.08
N ASP A 119 -20.06 -3.17 0.80
CA ASP A 119 -20.57 -3.57 -0.50
C ASP A 119 -21.63 -2.59 -1.04
N LYS A 120 -21.69 -2.40 -2.36
CA LYS A 120 -22.66 -1.53 -3.05
C LYS A 120 -24.13 -1.85 -2.77
N GLU A 121 -24.41 -2.97 -2.10
CA GLU A 121 -25.74 -3.44 -1.75
C GLU A 121 -26.09 -3.26 -0.25
N GLY A 122 -25.28 -2.57 0.56
CA GLY A 122 -25.58 -2.35 1.98
C GLY A 122 -25.56 -3.63 2.83
N LYS A 123 -25.07 -4.74 2.30
CA LYS A 123 -24.78 -5.95 3.08
C LYS A 123 -23.42 -5.76 3.70
N GLU A 124 -23.34 -5.89 5.04
CA GLU A 124 -22.06 -6.11 5.67
C GLU A 124 -21.32 -7.19 4.89
N VAL A 125 -20.10 -6.90 4.41
CA VAL A 125 -19.29 -7.88 3.69
C VAL A 125 -18.84 -8.92 4.71
N GLY A 126 -19.77 -9.74 5.16
CA GLY A 126 -19.48 -10.94 5.96
C GLY A 126 -18.87 -12.06 5.13
N ASP A 127 -18.96 -11.95 3.81
CA ASP A 127 -18.39 -12.95 2.92
C ASP A 127 -16.94 -12.64 2.61
N ALA A 128 -16.04 -13.42 3.21
CA ALA A 128 -14.60 -13.30 3.00
C ALA A 128 -14.22 -13.39 1.51
N GLU A 129 -15.01 -14.11 0.70
CA GLU A 129 -14.77 -14.27 -0.73
C GLU A 129 -14.95 -12.98 -1.54
N GLN A 130 -15.71 -12.01 -1.03
CA GLN A 130 -15.98 -10.73 -1.71
C GLN A 130 -15.07 -9.59 -1.27
N LYS A 131 -14.23 -9.81 -0.25
CA LYS A 131 -13.31 -8.80 0.26
C LYS A 131 -12.44 -8.22 -0.85
N SER A 132 -12.41 -6.90 -0.99
CA SER A 132 -11.56 -6.23 -1.97
C SER A 132 -10.07 -6.43 -1.65
N GLU A 133 -9.21 -6.44 -2.68
CA GLU A 133 -7.75 -6.53 -2.51
C GLU A 133 -7.22 -5.38 -1.63
N LYS A 134 -7.76 -4.16 -1.76
CA LYS A 134 -7.38 -3.01 -0.91
C LYS A 134 -7.74 -3.20 0.56
N LYS A 135 -8.91 -3.73 0.86
CA LYS A 135 -9.31 -4.03 2.24
C LYS A 135 -8.40 -5.10 2.84
N LEU A 136 -8.13 -6.16 2.07
CA LEU A 136 -7.20 -7.21 2.46
C LEU A 136 -5.80 -6.67 2.73
N GLN A 137 -5.27 -5.82 1.85
CA GLN A 137 -4.00 -5.13 2.02
C GLN A 137 -3.96 -4.32 3.33
N GLY A 138 -4.99 -3.53 3.60
CA GLY A 138 -5.11 -2.74 4.82
C GLY A 138 -5.08 -3.60 6.09
N GLU A 139 -5.85 -4.71 6.11
CA GLU A 139 -5.87 -5.66 7.23
C GLU A 139 -4.50 -6.32 7.47
N ILE A 140 -3.82 -6.73 6.39
CA ILE A 140 -2.48 -7.34 6.47
C ILE A 140 -1.49 -6.36 7.11
N VAL A 141 -1.45 -5.12 6.62
CA VAL A 141 -0.54 -4.09 7.15
C VAL A 141 -0.88 -3.77 8.61
N CYS A 142 -2.16 -3.57 8.95
CA CYS A 142 -2.57 -3.25 10.32
C CYS A 142 -2.22 -4.34 11.33
N ARG A 143 -2.30 -5.63 10.93
CA ARG A 143 -1.91 -6.76 11.80
C ARG A 143 -0.41 -6.85 12.05
N ALA A 144 0.41 -6.32 11.16
CA ALA A 144 1.87 -6.46 11.21
C ALA A 144 2.60 -5.18 10.80
N LYS A 145 2.21 -4.03 11.37
CA LYS A 145 2.74 -2.68 11.03
C LYS A 145 4.25 -2.56 11.14
N THR A 146 4.87 -3.28 12.06
CA THR A 146 6.32 -3.26 12.23
C THR A 146 7.05 -4.02 11.13
N LEU A 147 6.37 -4.99 10.49
CA LEU A 147 6.91 -5.79 9.41
C LEU A 147 6.80 -5.07 8.06
N TYR A 148 5.63 -4.46 7.78
CA TYR A 148 5.36 -3.76 6.54
C TYR A 148 5.80 -2.29 6.65
N ILE A 149 6.76 -1.91 5.82
CA ILE A 149 7.39 -0.57 5.87
C ILE A 149 6.80 0.40 4.85
N ASP A 150 6.15 -0.12 3.81
CA ASP A 150 5.52 0.68 2.74
C ASP A 150 4.38 -0.11 2.09
N SER A 151 3.43 0.59 1.51
CA SER A 151 2.36 0.03 0.68
C SER A 151 2.20 0.84 -0.60
N GLU A 152 1.64 0.21 -1.65
CA GLU A 152 1.42 0.86 -2.94
C GLU A 152 2.70 1.54 -3.50
N PHE A 153 3.87 0.87 -3.40
CA PHE A 153 5.08 1.36 -4.05
C PHE A 153 4.81 1.61 -5.53
N ALA A 154 5.03 2.84 -5.98
CA ALA A 154 4.74 3.23 -7.36
C ALA A 154 5.91 3.96 -8.03
N HIS A 155 6.26 3.52 -9.24
CA HIS A 155 7.24 4.18 -10.07
C HIS A 155 6.77 4.27 -11.52
N GLN A 156 6.73 5.48 -12.07
CA GLN A 156 6.37 5.72 -13.47
C GLN A 156 7.60 5.53 -14.36
N TYR A 157 7.48 4.74 -15.42
CA TYR A 157 8.61 4.43 -16.31
C TYR A 157 9.21 5.65 -16.99
N GLU A 158 8.38 6.52 -17.57
CA GLU A 158 8.80 7.76 -18.22
C GLU A 158 7.76 8.85 -18.02
N VAL A 159 8.19 10.10 -18.10
CA VAL A 159 7.26 11.25 -18.08
C VAL A 159 6.34 11.15 -19.30
N GLY A 160 5.04 11.03 -19.06
CA GLY A 160 4.03 10.86 -20.12
C GLY A 160 3.72 9.41 -20.50
N CYS A 161 4.49 8.42 -20.03
CA CYS A 161 4.14 7.01 -20.18
C CYS A 161 3.01 6.63 -19.22
N ARG A 162 1.99 5.89 -19.70
CA ARG A 162 0.91 5.38 -18.84
C ARG A 162 1.35 4.17 -18.01
N HIS A 163 2.48 3.57 -18.34
CA HIS A 163 2.97 2.39 -17.68
C HIS A 163 3.64 2.76 -16.35
N THR A 164 3.19 2.16 -15.28
CA THR A 164 3.65 2.40 -13.90
C THR A 164 3.87 1.06 -13.22
N ILE A 165 5.06 0.84 -12.69
CA ILE A 165 5.30 -0.24 -11.72
C ILE A 165 4.48 0.09 -10.48
N ARG A 166 3.69 -0.86 -10.02
CA ARG A 166 2.96 -0.78 -8.74
C ARG A 166 3.09 -2.10 -8.03
N ILE A 167 3.65 -2.07 -6.85
CA ILE A 167 3.82 -3.25 -5.99
C ILE A 167 3.05 -2.97 -4.71
N ASP A 168 2.21 -3.92 -4.32
CA ASP A 168 1.21 -3.70 -3.28
C ASP A 168 1.81 -3.44 -1.91
N LEU A 169 2.83 -4.23 -1.52
CA LEU A 169 3.39 -4.20 -0.18
C LEU A 169 4.92 -4.28 -0.21
N VAL A 170 5.55 -3.68 0.78
CA VAL A 170 7.00 -3.81 1.02
C VAL A 170 7.22 -4.15 2.50
N ARG A 171 7.91 -5.24 2.76
CA ARG A 171 8.18 -5.72 4.12
C ARG A 171 9.66 -5.97 4.38
N VAL A 172 10.02 -6.03 5.66
CA VAL A 172 11.37 -6.36 6.12
C VAL A 172 11.37 -7.78 6.69
N MET A 173 12.16 -8.67 6.09
CA MET A 173 12.36 -10.06 6.55
C MET A 173 13.83 -10.24 6.96
N GLY A 174 14.10 -10.20 8.27
CA GLY A 174 15.48 -10.08 8.76
C GLY A 174 16.10 -8.76 8.29
N ASN A 175 17.16 -8.82 7.50
CA ASN A 175 17.81 -7.64 6.91
C ASN A 175 17.43 -7.40 5.44
N LYS A 176 16.41 -8.11 4.92
CA LYS A 176 16.03 -7.98 3.51
C LYS A 176 14.71 -7.25 3.34
N ILE A 177 14.71 -6.27 2.47
CA ILE A 177 13.49 -5.66 1.94
C ILE A 177 12.94 -6.59 0.87
N GLN A 178 11.72 -7.05 1.08
CA GLN A 178 10.99 -7.91 0.17
C GLN A 178 9.77 -7.17 -0.38
N PHE A 179 9.67 -7.13 -1.70
CA PHE A 179 8.53 -6.58 -2.43
C PHE A 179 7.50 -7.67 -2.64
N VAL A 180 6.25 -7.37 -2.28
CA VAL A 180 5.17 -8.36 -2.23
C VAL A 180 4.03 -7.90 -3.14
N GLU A 181 3.69 -8.72 -4.11
CA GLU A 181 2.47 -8.59 -4.89
C GLU A 181 1.37 -9.42 -4.21
N LEU A 182 0.23 -8.80 -3.96
CA LEU A 182 -0.91 -9.41 -3.29
C LEU A 182 -1.96 -9.85 -4.32
N LYS A 183 -2.44 -11.07 -4.19
CA LYS A 183 -3.53 -11.58 -5.03
C LYS A 183 -4.53 -12.40 -4.22
N ARG A 184 -5.79 -12.31 -4.60
CA ARG A 184 -6.80 -13.27 -4.15
C ARG A 184 -6.73 -14.52 -5.03
N ILE A 185 -7.01 -15.68 -4.47
CA ILE A 185 -6.95 -16.95 -5.20
C ILE A 185 -7.90 -16.96 -6.44
N GLN A 186 -8.96 -16.12 -6.40
CA GLN A 186 -9.93 -15.98 -7.48
C GLN A 186 -9.46 -15.06 -8.62
N ASP A 187 -8.32 -14.35 -8.45
CA ASP A 187 -7.84 -13.41 -9.46
C ASP A 187 -7.53 -14.14 -10.79
N ASN A 188 -8.10 -13.64 -11.88
CA ASN A 188 -7.96 -14.26 -13.21
C ASN A 188 -6.54 -14.12 -13.77
N ARG A 189 -5.74 -13.18 -13.28
CA ARG A 189 -4.33 -13.00 -13.67
C ARG A 189 -3.43 -14.13 -13.20
N LEU A 190 -3.87 -14.94 -12.21
CA LEU A 190 -3.13 -16.09 -11.70
C LEU A 190 -3.16 -17.30 -12.63
N LEU A 191 -4.16 -17.43 -13.49
CA LEU A 191 -4.32 -18.63 -14.31
C LEU A 191 -5.13 -18.31 -15.58
N HIS A 192 -4.59 -18.70 -16.75
CA HIS A 192 -5.35 -18.75 -17.99
C HIS A 192 -6.13 -20.07 -18.05
N GLU A 193 -7.43 -20.03 -17.75
CA GLU A 193 -8.27 -21.23 -17.67
C GLU A 193 -8.58 -21.83 -19.05
N GLU A 194 -8.74 -20.97 -20.07
CA GLU A 194 -9.13 -21.39 -21.43
C GLU A 194 -7.95 -21.86 -22.28
N ASN A 195 -6.72 -21.46 -21.98
CA ASN A 195 -5.55 -21.82 -22.77
C ASN A 195 -4.29 -21.94 -21.90
N SER A 196 -3.92 -23.16 -21.57
CA SER A 196 -2.71 -23.45 -20.76
C SER A 196 -1.38 -23.13 -21.48
N ALA A 197 -1.42 -22.87 -22.80
CA ALA A 197 -0.23 -22.46 -23.56
C ALA A 197 0.09 -20.96 -23.40
N VAL A 198 -0.86 -20.16 -22.92
CA VAL A 198 -0.66 -18.73 -22.67
C VAL A 198 -0.08 -18.52 -21.29
N THR A 199 1.03 -17.80 -21.21
CA THR A 199 1.65 -17.41 -19.93
C THR A 199 0.69 -16.47 -19.18
N PRO A 200 0.30 -16.76 -17.91
CA PRO A 200 -0.54 -15.88 -17.13
C PRO A 200 0.09 -14.51 -16.89
N GLU A 201 -0.72 -13.46 -16.83
CA GLU A 201 -0.26 -12.07 -16.66
C GLU A 201 0.63 -11.89 -15.41
N ILE A 202 0.35 -12.62 -14.35
CA ILE A 202 1.14 -12.53 -13.10
C ILE A 202 2.61 -12.87 -13.32
N ILE A 203 2.93 -13.79 -14.21
CA ILE A 203 4.32 -14.16 -14.51
C ILE A 203 5.06 -12.99 -15.14
N THR A 204 4.46 -12.37 -16.16
CA THR A 204 5.03 -11.18 -16.81
C THR A 204 5.19 -10.03 -15.82
N GLN A 205 4.21 -9.83 -14.92
CA GLN A 205 4.24 -8.80 -13.90
C GLN A 205 5.40 -9.02 -12.91
N ILE A 206 5.59 -10.24 -12.42
CA ILE A 206 6.69 -10.60 -11.50
C ILE A 206 8.06 -10.45 -12.18
N GLU A 207 8.20 -10.86 -13.44
CA GLU A 207 9.43 -10.67 -14.22
C GLU A 207 9.77 -9.19 -14.42
N GLU A 208 8.76 -8.37 -14.70
CA GLU A 208 8.90 -6.93 -14.83
C GLU A 208 9.38 -6.29 -13.53
N TYR A 209 8.78 -6.67 -12.39
CA TYR A 209 9.20 -6.20 -11.07
C TYR A 209 10.64 -6.63 -10.76
N HIS A 210 11.00 -7.89 -11.02
CA HIS A 210 12.37 -8.36 -10.84
C HIS A 210 13.37 -7.51 -11.62
N ASN A 211 13.12 -7.27 -12.91
CA ASN A 211 13.99 -6.49 -13.77
C ASN A 211 14.12 -5.04 -13.30
N PHE A 212 13.02 -4.43 -12.88
CA PHE A 212 13.01 -3.09 -12.31
C PHE A 212 13.83 -3.01 -11.00
N LEU A 213 13.58 -3.90 -10.07
CA LEU A 213 14.28 -3.95 -8.78
C LEU A 213 15.78 -4.19 -8.97
N LYS A 214 16.16 -5.10 -9.85
CA LYS A 214 17.55 -5.39 -10.18
C LYS A 214 18.27 -4.17 -10.78
N SER A 215 17.60 -3.46 -11.67
CA SER A 215 18.17 -2.31 -12.37
C SER A 215 18.30 -1.05 -11.51
N ASN A 216 17.51 -0.96 -10.41
CA ASN A 216 17.45 0.21 -9.52
C ASN A 216 17.80 -0.13 -8.07
N LYS A 217 18.49 -1.26 -7.83
CA LYS A 217 18.73 -1.83 -6.50
C LYS A 217 19.30 -0.80 -5.51
N ASP A 218 20.35 -0.10 -5.90
CA ASP A 218 21.07 0.82 -5.02
C ASP A 218 20.26 2.08 -4.70
N ASP A 219 19.58 2.64 -5.70
CA ASP A 219 18.72 3.82 -5.51
C ASP A 219 17.50 3.49 -4.63
N ILE A 220 16.92 2.30 -4.80
CA ILE A 220 15.81 1.81 -3.96
C ILE A 220 16.29 1.51 -2.54
N LEU A 221 17.48 0.93 -2.37
CA LEU A 221 18.06 0.68 -1.06
C LEU A 221 18.29 1.99 -0.30
N ALA A 222 18.88 2.98 -0.96
CA ALA A 222 19.07 4.30 -0.37
C ALA A 222 17.74 4.95 0.05
N TYR A 223 16.71 4.83 -0.77
CA TYR A 223 15.36 5.31 -0.45
C TYR A 223 14.79 4.65 0.80
N TYR A 224 14.88 3.32 0.94
CA TYR A 224 14.33 2.63 2.11
C TYR A 224 15.16 2.83 3.37
N LYS A 225 16.47 3.00 3.29
CA LYS A 225 17.28 3.43 4.43
C LYS A 225 16.79 4.79 4.96
N GLU A 226 16.58 5.75 4.07
CA GLU A 226 16.05 7.07 4.44
C GLU A 226 14.62 6.98 5.01
N LEU A 227 13.73 6.21 4.37
CA LEU A 227 12.36 6.00 4.81
C LEU A 227 12.30 5.41 6.23
N ILE A 228 13.10 4.38 6.51
CA ILE A 228 13.14 3.74 7.82
C ILE A 228 13.71 4.70 8.88
N THR A 229 14.74 5.47 8.52
CA THR A 229 15.29 6.54 9.40
C THR A 229 14.20 7.53 9.80
N ILE A 230 13.37 7.97 8.84
CA ILE A 230 12.25 8.87 9.10
C ILE A 230 11.19 8.18 9.97
N LYS A 231 10.81 6.92 9.65
CA LYS A 231 9.85 6.17 10.46
C LYS A 231 10.30 6.11 11.92
N HIS A 232 11.54 5.74 12.20
CA HIS A 232 12.07 5.68 13.56
C HIS A 232 12.06 7.08 14.23
N ALA A 233 12.44 8.12 13.50
CA ALA A 233 12.43 9.49 14.01
C ALA A 233 11.01 9.99 14.38
N LEU A 234 9.97 9.46 13.75
CA LEU A 234 8.56 9.76 14.01
C LEU A 234 7.91 8.80 15.02
N GLY A 235 8.66 7.87 15.61
CA GLY A 235 8.14 6.88 16.57
C GLY A 235 7.43 5.67 15.91
N LEU A 236 7.54 5.53 14.60
CA LEU A 236 6.99 4.38 13.86
C LEU A 236 8.01 3.23 13.87
N GLN A 237 7.72 2.19 14.62
CA GLN A 237 8.62 1.04 14.76
C GLN A 237 8.67 0.19 13.50
N THR A 238 9.82 -0.44 13.27
CA THR A 238 10.01 -1.49 12.26
C THR A 238 10.70 -2.71 12.88
N THR A 239 10.59 -3.86 12.26
CA THR A 239 11.27 -5.09 12.73
C THR A 239 12.77 -5.10 12.45
N LEU A 240 13.29 -4.11 11.74
CA LEU A 240 14.71 -4.04 11.37
C LEU A 240 15.57 -3.73 12.59
N ALA A 241 16.58 -4.59 12.83
CA ALA A 241 17.53 -4.42 13.92
C ALA A 241 18.66 -3.42 13.58
N ASP A 242 19.16 -3.45 12.34
CA ASP A 242 20.27 -2.62 11.88
C ASP A 242 20.04 -2.16 10.43
N ILE A 243 19.94 -0.83 10.26
CA ILE A 243 19.68 -0.20 8.96
C ILE A 243 20.89 -0.33 8.00
N GLU A 244 22.10 -0.47 8.52
CA GLU A 244 23.30 -0.58 7.69
C GLU A 244 23.39 -1.94 7.03
N MET A 245 22.82 -2.98 7.65
CA MET A 245 22.77 -4.34 7.11
C MET A 245 21.64 -4.58 6.12
N LEU A 246 20.86 -3.54 5.80
CA LEU A 246 19.69 -3.67 4.94
C LEU A 246 20.08 -4.01 3.50
N GLU A 247 19.37 -4.94 2.92
CA GLU A 247 19.54 -5.39 1.54
C GLU A 247 18.19 -5.43 0.80
N ILE A 248 18.24 -5.32 -0.54
CA ILE A 248 17.06 -5.54 -1.40
C ILE A 248 17.02 -6.99 -1.89
N ASP A 249 15.93 -7.72 -1.62
CA ASP A 249 15.59 -8.92 -2.37
C ASP A 249 14.98 -8.50 -3.72
N THR A 250 15.73 -8.73 -4.79
CA THR A 250 15.26 -8.38 -6.15
C THR A 250 14.25 -9.38 -6.72
N ASN A 251 13.98 -10.48 -6.01
CA ASN A 251 12.97 -11.44 -6.41
C ASN A 251 11.65 -11.12 -5.67
N PRO A 252 10.65 -10.58 -6.35
CA PRO A 252 9.38 -10.30 -5.73
C PRO A 252 8.73 -11.57 -5.16
N TYR A 253 7.94 -11.38 -4.11
CA TYR A 253 7.17 -12.44 -3.49
C TYR A 253 5.70 -12.29 -3.86
N LEU A 254 5.06 -13.37 -4.28
CA LEU A 254 3.64 -13.39 -4.57
C LEU A 254 2.89 -13.96 -3.35
N GLU A 255 2.11 -13.13 -2.69
CA GLU A 255 1.27 -13.53 -1.57
C GLU A 255 -0.17 -13.73 -2.05
N ILE A 256 -0.65 -14.97 -1.99
CA ILE A 256 -1.98 -15.33 -2.47
C ILE A 256 -2.87 -15.66 -1.27
N HIS A 257 -3.98 -14.95 -1.14
CA HIS A 257 -4.97 -15.22 -0.11
C HIS A 257 -6.09 -16.09 -0.64
N ASN A 258 -6.21 -17.28 -0.03
CA ASN A 258 -7.31 -18.19 -0.29
C ASN A 258 -8.53 -17.79 0.53
N LEU A 259 -9.39 -16.99 -0.07
CA LEU A 259 -10.61 -16.49 0.56
C LEU A 259 -11.81 -17.42 0.36
N TYR A 260 -11.63 -18.63 -0.16
CA TYR A 260 -12.73 -19.58 -0.29
C TYR A 260 -13.27 -20.01 1.08
N THR A 261 -14.55 -19.78 1.32
CA THR A 261 -15.26 -20.21 2.54
C THR A 261 -15.50 -21.70 2.56
N HIS A 262 -15.63 -22.32 1.38
CA HIS A 262 -15.79 -23.77 1.21
C HIS A 262 -14.87 -24.28 0.10
N ILE A 263 -14.18 -25.37 0.38
CA ILE A 263 -13.34 -26.04 -0.61
C ILE A 263 -14.16 -27.16 -1.27
N ASN A 264 -14.14 -27.19 -2.59
CA ASN A 264 -14.72 -28.24 -3.42
C ASN A 264 -13.69 -28.71 -4.47
N PRO A 265 -13.91 -29.83 -5.17
CA PRO A 265 -12.92 -30.37 -6.12
C PRO A 265 -12.47 -29.40 -7.21
N GLN A 266 -13.34 -28.49 -7.66
CA GLN A 266 -12.99 -27.49 -8.67
C GLN A 266 -12.04 -26.43 -8.09
N ARG A 267 -12.29 -25.96 -6.85
CA ARG A 267 -11.43 -25.00 -6.15
C ARG A 267 -10.08 -25.62 -5.81
N GLU A 268 -10.05 -26.87 -5.37
CA GLU A 268 -8.82 -27.63 -5.15
C GLU A 268 -7.99 -27.76 -6.44
N ALA A 269 -8.65 -28.14 -7.55
CA ALA A 269 -8.01 -28.24 -8.86
C ALA A 269 -7.42 -26.90 -9.33
N ARG A 270 -8.14 -25.78 -9.11
CA ARG A 270 -7.63 -24.44 -9.40
C ARG A 270 -6.37 -24.13 -8.58
N ILE A 271 -6.40 -24.35 -7.27
CA ILE A 271 -5.24 -24.13 -6.39
C ILE A 271 -4.04 -24.95 -6.86
N ALA A 272 -4.25 -26.23 -7.17
CA ALA A 272 -3.21 -27.12 -7.66
C ALA A 272 -2.60 -26.64 -8.99
N LYS A 273 -3.44 -26.18 -9.94
CA LYS A 273 -2.98 -25.62 -11.21
C LYS A 273 -2.16 -24.35 -11.01
N ILE A 274 -2.59 -23.44 -10.11
CA ILE A 274 -1.85 -22.22 -9.79
C ILE A 274 -0.47 -22.57 -9.22
N LYS A 275 -0.40 -23.46 -8.24
CA LYS A 275 0.88 -23.93 -7.66
C LYS A 275 1.81 -24.49 -8.73
N ALA A 276 1.34 -25.44 -9.53
CA ALA A 276 2.15 -26.07 -10.57
C ALA A 276 2.67 -25.06 -11.62
N MET A 277 1.85 -24.06 -11.94
CA MET A 277 2.24 -22.97 -12.86
C MET A 277 3.32 -22.08 -12.25
N LEU A 278 3.17 -21.66 -10.98
CA LEU A 278 4.14 -20.83 -10.28
C LEU A 278 5.46 -21.55 -10.07
N ASP A 279 5.43 -22.84 -9.71
CA ASP A 279 6.61 -23.69 -9.57
C ASP A 279 7.35 -23.84 -10.90
N LYS A 280 6.64 -24.05 -12.00
CA LYS A 280 7.20 -24.12 -13.36
C LYS A 280 7.99 -22.86 -13.72
N HIS A 281 7.53 -21.69 -13.27
CA HIS A 281 8.16 -20.40 -13.56
C HIS A 281 9.12 -19.92 -12.45
N ASN A 282 9.40 -20.75 -11.45
CA ASN A 282 10.27 -20.43 -10.31
C ASN A 282 9.87 -19.14 -9.57
N VAL A 283 8.58 -18.85 -9.48
CA VAL A 283 8.06 -17.70 -8.73
C VAL A 283 8.13 -18.03 -7.24
N LYS A 284 8.61 -17.09 -6.41
CA LYS A 284 8.52 -17.22 -4.96
C LYS A 284 7.10 -16.84 -4.52
N TYR A 285 6.38 -17.73 -3.88
CA TYR A 285 5.01 -17.47 -3.44
C TYR A 285 4.64 -18.13 -2.12
N GLY A 286 3.52 -17.68 -1.53
CA GLY A 286 2.82 -18.36 -0.44
C GLY A 286 1.32 -18.25 -0.64
N ILE A 287 0.58 -19.28 -0.25
CA ILE A 287 -0.88 -19.30 -0.22
C ILE A 287 -1.30 -19.42 1.24
N GLN A 288 -2.05 -18.41 1.70
CA GLN A 288 -2.53 -18.30 3.08
C GLN A 288 -4.03 -18.60 3.17
#